data_64361cf43781fd678bd9ecd29bfda40c
#
_entry.id   64361cf43781fd678bd9ecd29bfda40c
#
_cell.length_a   1.000
_cell.length_b   1.000
_cell.length_c   1.000
_cell.angle_alpha   90.00
_cell.angle_beta   90.00
_cell.angle_gamma   90.00
#
_symmetry.space_group_name_H-M   'P 1'
#
loop_
_entity.id
_entity.type
_entity.pdbx_description
1 polymer ?
#
loop_
_entity_poly.entity_id
_entity_poly.type
_entity_poly.pdbx_seq_one_letter_code
_entity_poly.pdbx_strand_id
1 'polypeptide(L)'
;RDTMVDIPECKSADGTITDSMYAQFNTAFANGAGSGDLSARALAAGAACAISTVEKLTDIHIDDYMVVDFAGLKNMVDALDGVGVYVSEDIDDPEYTQLKLDKGCHHLDGSAAVMYARVRHGVSDGSDLHRIERQQNLMGAMMRTAMRKNLLTSAPDLYAFAKAALGTLTTSPHVGQLNTLAGLAMSVRTIGFTGIEFITAPNEADPDDPNRVVLREKDAKALWKSLKDDKPAPTNTVSSTANGTPAPAATAPETEDPAQETEPSSEETTQAPAPKASSPAPA
;
A
#
# COMPACT_ATOMS: atom_id res chain seq x y z
N ARG A 1 -6.31 -7.64 -3.05
CA ARG A 1 -6.80 -7.79 -4.41
C ARG A 1 -6.95 -9.25 -4.78
N ASP A 2 -5.90 -10.04 -4.63
CA ASP A 2 -5.89 -11.46 -5.00
C ASP A 2 -6.25 -12.39 -3.81
N THR A 3 -6.69 -11.79 -2.70
CA THR A 3 -7.19 -12.49 -1.52
C THR A 3 -8.53 -13.13 -1.82
N MET A 4 -8.70 -14.40 -1.46
CA MET A 4 -9.96 -15.12 -1.56
C MET A 4 -10.93 -14.65 -0.49
N VAL A 5 -12.15 -14.29 -0.89
CA VAL A 5 -13.20 -13.75 -0.02
C VAL A 5 -14.59 -14.16 -0.50
N ASP A 6 -15.56 -14.09 0.40
CA ASP A 6 -16.96 -14.24 0.07
C ASP A 6 -17.54 -12.96 -0.53
N ILE A 7 -17.74 -12.93 -1.83
CA ILE A 7 -18.40 -11.84 -2.55
C ILE A 7 -19.90 -12.04 -2.44
N PRO A 8 -20.67 -11.03 -1.97
CA PRO A 8 -22.12 -11.11 -1.95
C PRO A 8 -22.71 -11.05 -3.37
N GLU A 9 -24.02 -11.25 -3.46
CA GLU A 9 -24.78 -10.93 -4.67
C GLU A 9 -24.54 -9.47 -5.07
N CYS A 10 -24.23 -9.24 -6.36
CA CYS A 10 -23.95 -7.91 -6.88
C CYS A 10 -24.84 -7.58 -8.06
N LYS A 11 -25.33 -6.35 -8.12
CA LYS A 11 -26.12 -5.82 -9.23
C LYS A 11 -25.23 -4.93 -10.11
N SER A 12 -25.04 -5.31 -11.35
CA SER A 12 -24.30 -4.54 -12.32
C SER A 12 -25.08 -3.33 -12.87
N ALA A 13 -24.40 -2.45 -13.58
CA ALA A 13 -24.96 -1.23 -14.15
C ALA A 13 -26.12 -1.49 -15.14
N ASP A 14 -26.10 -2.60 -15.88
CA ASP A 14 -27.14 -3.02 -16.80
C ASP A 14 -28.34 -3.72 -16.11
N GLY A 15 -28.23 -3.95 -14.81
CA GLY A 15 -29.25 -4.59 -13.99
C GLY A 15 -29.08 -6.10 -13.83
N THR A 16 -28.06 -6.70 -14.45
CA THR A 16 -27.72 -8.11 -14.24
C THR A 16 -27.31 -8.34 -12.79
N ILE A 17 -27.77 -9.45 -12.22
CA ILE A 17 -27.41 -9.87 -10.86
C ILE A 17 -26.44 -11.04 -10.97
N THR A 18 -25.32 -10.94 -10.31
CA THR A 18 -24.37 -12.05 -10.13
C THR A 18 -24.60 -12.67 -8.76
N ASP A 19 -24.68 -14.00 -8.72
CA ASP A 19 -24.83 -14.75 -7.47
C ASP A 19 -23.63 -14.54 -6.54
N SER A 20 -23.82 -14.78 -5.25
CA SER A 20 -22.74 -14.80 -4.28
C SER A 20 -21.74 -15.89 -4.60
N MET A 21 -20.45 -15.61 -4.43
CA MET A 21 -19.37 -16.55 -4.75
C MET A 21 -18.17 -16.38 -3.84
N TYR A 22 -17.39 -17.44 -3.67
CA TYR A 22 -16.07 -17.38 -3.07
C TYR A 22 -15.03 -17.20 -4.18
N ALA A 23 -14.40 -16.02 -4.24
CA ALA A 23 -13.47 -15.66 -5.32
C ALA A 23 -12.45 -14.62 -4.86
N GLN A 24 -11.51 -14.29 -5.73
CA GLN A 24 -10.58 -13.19 -5.48
C GLN A 24 -11.33 -11.86 -5.31
N PHE A 25 -10.91 -11.04 -4.36
CA PHE A 25 -11.56 -9.75 -4.06
C PHE A 25 -11.71 -8.84 -5.29
N ASN A 26 -10.75 -8.85 -6.22
CA ASN A 26 -10.83 -8.03 -7.43
C ASN A 26 -12.01 -8.40 -8.34
N THR A 27 -12.56 -9.61 -8.22
CA THR A 27 -13.75 -10.06 -8.96
C THR A 27 -14.99 -9.27 -8.53
N ALA A 28 -15.05 -8.81 -7.27
CA ALA A 28 -16.19 -8.02 -6.78
C ALA A 28 -16.42 -6.76 -7.62
N PHE A 29 -15.35 -6.00 -7.89
CA PHE A 29 -15.46 -4.81 -8.73
C PHE A 29 -15.89 -5.16 -10.16
N ALA A 30 -15.34 -6.22 -10.75
CA ALA A 30 -15.68 -6.66 -12.10
C ALA A 30 -17.14 -7.11 -12.21
N ASN A 31 -17.66 -7.82 -11.19
CA ASN A 31 -19.06 -8.23 -11.13
C ASN A 31 -20.02 -7.04 -11.12
N GLY A 32 -19.72 -6.00 -10.36
CA GLY A 32 -20.52 -4.79 -10.33
C GLY A 32 -20.37 -3.93 -11.58
N ALA A 33 -19.15 -3.76 -12.10
CA ALA A 33 -18.91 -2.94 -13.29
C ALA A 33 -19.48 -3.57 -14.57
N GLY A 34 -19.53 -4.90 -14.64
CA GLY A 34 -19.86 -5.60 -15.87
C GLY A 34 -18.67 -5.70 -16.84
N SER A 35 -18.88 -6.39 -17.97
CA SER A 35 -17.81 -6.66 -18.91
C SER A 35 -17.53 -5.47 -19.83
N GLY A 36 -16.36 -4.82 -19.64
CA GLY A 36 -15.80 -3.86 -20.60
C GLY A 36 -16.42 -2.46 -20.61
N ASP A 37 -17.41 -2.18 -19.78
CA ASP A 37 -17.97 -0.83 -19.65
C ASP A 37 -17.14 -0.03 -18.62
N LEU A 38 -16.57 1.10 -19.05
CA LEU A 38 -15.83 2.07 -18.23
C LEU A 38 -16.65 3.35 -17.99
N SER A 39 -17.96 3.31 -18.23
CA SER A 39 -18.82 4.45 -17.92
C SER A 39 -18.82 4.73 -16.41
N ALA A 40 -19.07 5.97 -16.02
CA ALA A 40 -19.17 6.36 -14.61
C ALA A 40 -20.21 5.52 -13.86
N ARG A 41 -21.30 5.11 -14.54
CA ARG A 41 -22.32 4.24 -13.96
C ARG A 41 -21.81 2.82 -13.70
N ALA A 42 -21.06 2.24 -14.63
CA ALA A 42 -20.45 0.92 -14.45
C ALA A 42 -19.39 0.94 -13.35
N LEU A 43 -18.53 1.95 -13.32
CA LEU A 43 -17.52 2.12 -12.28
C LEU A 43 -18.16 2.30 -10.89
N ALA A 44 -19.28 3.05 -10.81
CA ALA A 44 -20.02 3.20 -9.55
C ALA A 44 -20.64 1.87 -9.09
N ALA A 45 -21.20 1.08 -10.00
CA ALA A 45 -21.74 -0.25 -9.68
C ALA A 45 -20.63 -1.22 -9.26
N GLY A 46 -19.46 -1.16 -9.90
CA GLY A 46 -18.26 -1.89 -9.48
C GLY A 46 -17.82 -1.52 -8.06
N ALA A 47 -17.76 -0.22 -7.77
CA ALA A 47 -17.46 0.27 -6.43
C ALA A 47 -18.48 -0.21 -5.39
N ALA A 48 -19.77 -0.17 -5.71
CA ALA A 48 -20.82 -0.64 -4.80
C ALA A 48 -20.67 -2.13 -4.44
N CYS A 49 -20.35 -2.99 -5.42
CA CYS A 49 -20.09 -4.40 -5.17
C CYS A 49 -18.84 -4.61 -4.31
N ALA A 50 -17.75 -3.88 -4.59
CA ALA A 50 -16.53 -3.93 -3.78
C ALA A 50 -16.80 -3.46 -2.34
N ILE A 51 -17.56 -2.37 -2.14
CA ILE A 51 -17.98 -1.86 -0.83
C ILE A 51 -18.76 -2.94 -0.08
N SER A 52 -19.82 -3.50 -0.67
CA SER A 52 -20.62 -4.55 -0.03
C SER A 52 -19.77 -5.76 0.38
N THR A 53 -18.74 -6.10 -0.43
CA THR A 53 -17.80 -7.17 -0.11
C THR A 53 -16.92 -6.81 1.10
N VAL A 54 -16.38 -5.58 1.15
CA VAL A 54 -15.56 -5.12 2.28
C VAL A 54 -16.40 -5.00 3.55
N GLU A 55 -17.58 -4.41 3.47
CA GLU A 55 -18.50 -4.28 4.61
C GLU A 55 -18.88 -5.65 5.19
N LYS A 56 -19.21 -6.62 4.32
CA LYS A 56 -19.47 -8.02 4.73
C LYS A 56 -18.25 -8.66 5.41
N LEU A 57 -17.05 -8.41 4.89
CA LEU A 57 -15.81 -8.98 5.39
C LEU A 57 -15.39 -8.38 6.73
N THR A 58 -15.53 -7.06 6.89
CA THR A 58 -14.96 -6.30 8.01
C THR A 58 -15.99 -5.89 9.04
N ASP A 59 -17.28 -5.88 8.66
CA ASP A 59 -18.38 -5.28 9.41
C ASP A 59 -18.08 -3.80 9.75
N ILE A 60 -17.43 -3.08 8.82
CA ILE A 60 -17.13 -1.64 8.87
C ILE A 60 -17.91 -0.97 7.75
N HIS A 61 -18.73 0.03 8.08
CA HIS A 61 -19.46 0.81 7.08
C HIS A 61 -18.53 1.71 6.28
N ILE A 62 -18.79 1.83 4.98
CA ILE A 62 -18.03 2.67 4.04
C ILE A 62 -18.94 3.76 3.51
N ASP A 63 -18.67 5.00 3.91
CA ASP A 63 -19.48 6.17 3.57
C ASP A 63 -19.27 6.62 2.12
N ASP A 64 -18.02 6.56 1.64
CA ASP A 64 -17.62 7.16 0.36
C ASP A 64 -16.62 6.30 -0.40
N TYR A 65 -16.51 6.53 -1.71
CA TYR A 65 -15.52 5.87 -2.55
C TYR A 65 -14.93 6.80 -3.60
N MET A 66 -13.73 6.45 -4.05
CA MET A 66 -13.08 7.00 -5.23
C MET A 66 -12.54 5.86 -6.10
N VAL A 67 -12.86 5.89 -7.38
CA VAL A 67 -12.25 5.02 -8.39
C VAL A 67 -11.25 5.84 -9.17
N VAL A 68 -10.00 5.41 -9.14
CA VAL A 68 -8.86 6.05 -9.81
C VAL A 68 -8.41 5.13 -10.93
N ASP A 69 -8.52 5.57 -12.16
CA ASP A 69 -7.93 4.89 -13.31
C ASP A 69 -6.48 5.33 -13.54
N PHE A 70 -5.80 4.72 -14.49
CA PHE A 70 -4.40 5.06 -14.79
C PHE A 70 -4.24 6.47 -15.35
N ALA A 71 -5.21 6.98 -16.08
CA ALA A 71 -5.19 8.35 -16.59
C ALA A 71 -5.33 9.34 -15.43
N GLY A 72 -6.23 9.05 -14.49
CA GLY A 72 -6.38 9.84 -13.26
C GLY A 72 -5.12 9.85 -12.40
N LEU A 73 -4.49 8.70 -12.19
CA LEU A 73 -3.22 8.63 -11.47
C LEU A 73 -2.13 9.46 -12.16
N LYS A 74 -1.99 9.30 -13.48
CA LYS A 74 -1.05 10.10 -14.28
C LYS A 74 -1.28 11.59 -14.07
N ASN A 75 -2.52 12.05 -14.25
CA ASN A 75 -2.86 13.47 -14.16
C ASN A 75 -2.65 14.04 -12.75
N MET A 76 -2.93 13.26 -11.71
CA MET A 76 -2.65 13.66 -10.33
C MET A 76 -1.16 13.84 -10.07
N VAL A 77 -0.33 12.91 -10.54
CA VAL A 77 1.12 13.02 -10.40
C VAL A 77 1.69 14.18 -11.21
N ASP A 78 1.22 14.39 -12.44
CA ASP A 78 1.63 15.53 -13.26
C ASP A 78 1.19 16.87 -12.64
N ALA A 79 0.01 16.94 -12.03
CA ALA A 79 -0.46 18.14 -11.29
C ALA A 79 0.40 18.42 -10.04
N LEU A 80 1.07 17.40 -9.49
CA LEU A 80 2.07 17.55 -8.45
C LEU A 80 3.46 17.89 -9.00
N ASP A 81 3.63 18.06 -10.32
CA ASP A 81 4.91 18.23 -10.99
C ASP A 81 5.87 17.06 -10.67
N GLY A 82 5.31 15.85 -10.69
CA GLY A 82 6.00 14.62 -10.36
C GLY A 82 6.11 14.33 -8.88
N VAL A 83 6.63 13.14 -8.57
CA VAL A 83 6.78 12.64 -7.19
C VAL A 83 8.15 11.98 -6.97
N GLY A 84 8.74 12.21 -5.81
CA GLY A 84 9.99 11.56 -5.40
C GLY A 84 9.72 10.21 -4.72
N VAL A 85 10.24 9.13 -5.28
CA VAL A 85 10.20 7.78 -4.70
C VAL A 85 11.60 7.25 -4.45
N TYR A 86 11.73 6.37 -3.46
CA TYR A 86 12.93 5.55 -3.28
C TYR A 86 12.63 4.14 -3.78
N VAL A 87 13.45 3.67 -4.72
CA VAL A 87 13.40 2.33 -5.30
C VAL A 87 14.40 1.46 -4.55
N SER A 88 13.95 0.41 -3.90
CA SER A 88 14.77 -0.43 -3.02
C SER A 88 15.65 -1.43 -3.78
N GLU A 89 15.31 -1.74 -5.01
CA GLU A 89 15.98 -2.68 -5.91
C GLU A 89 15.85 -2.22 -7.36
N ASP A 90 16.72 -2.71 -8.24
CA ASP A 90 16.64 -2.38 -9.66
C ASP A 90 15.34 -2.91 -10.26
N ILE A 91 14.70 -2.10 -11.10
CA ILE A 91 13.50 -2.44 -11.87
C ILE A 91 13.90 -2.46 -13.34
N ASP A 92 13.73 -3.60 -14.02
CA ASP A 92 13.92 -3.71 -15.47
C ASP A 92 12.82 -4.58 -16.08
N ASP A 93 11.75 -3.92 -16.58
CA ASP A 93 10.57 -4.57 -17.16
C ASP A 93 10.32 -4.07 -18.59
N PRO A 94 11.17 -4.47 -19.55
CA PRO A 94 11.10 -3.98 -20.93
C PRO A 94 9.88 -4.52 -21.70
N GLU A 95 9.32 -5.64 -21.26
CA GLU A 95 8.26 -6.33 -22.01
C GLU A 95 6.87 -5.81 -21.68
N TYR A 96 6.58 -5.52 -20.41
CA TYR A 96 5.22 -5.17 -19.95
C TYR A 96 5.02 -3.70 -19.70
N THR A 97 5.87 -3.08 -18.89
CA THR A 97 5.73 -1.66 -18.53
C THR A 97 6.74 -0.76 -19.21
N GLN A 98 7.82 -1.31 -19.75
CA GLN A 98 8.95 -0.58 -20.32
C GLN A 98 9.64 0.35 -19.31
N LEU A 99 9.47 0.07 -18.02
CA LEU A 99 10.10 0.84 -16.94
C LEU A 99 11.47 0.27 -16.63
N LYS A 100 12.46 1.17 -16.62
CA LYS A 100 13.80 0.87 -16.11
C LYS A 100 14.20 1.92 -15.09
N LEU A 101 14.46 1.49 -13.87
CA LEU A 101 14.92 2.31 -12.76
C LEU A 101 16.01 1.55 -11.99
N ASP A 102 17.12 2.17 -11.75
CA ASP A 102 18.12 1.62 -10.85
C ASP A 102 17.67 1.82 -9.39
N LYS A 103 18.23 1.05 -8.46
CA LYS A 103 18.04 1.28 -7.03
C LYS A 103 18.44 2.70 -6.64
N GLY A 104 17.57 3.41 -5.92
CA GLY A 104 17.88 4.76 -5.45
C GLY A 104 16.68 5.71 -5.46
N CYS A 105 16.97 7.01 -5.37
CA CYS A 105 15.96 8.06 -5.41
C CYS A 105 15.65 8.47 -6.84
N HIS A 106 14.38 8.45 -7.21
CA HIS A 106 13.90 8.85 -8.52
C HIS A 106 12.80 9.90 -8.40
N HIS A 107 12.75 10.79 -9.38
CA HIS A 107 11.63 11.69 -9.59
C HIS A 107 10.80 11.16 -10.76
N LEU A 108 9.57 10.74 -10.48
CA LEU A 108 8.68 10.15 -11.45
C LEU A 108 7.65 11.18 -11.92
N ASP A 109 7.52 11.35 -13.23
CA ASP A 109 6.37 11.99 -13.83
C ASP A 109 5.14 11.08 -13.78
N GLY A 110 3.98 11.56 -14.25
CA GLY A 110 2.76 10.77 -14.21
C GLY A 110 2.83 9.47 -15.01
N SER A 111 3.55 9.45 -16.12
CA SER A 111 3.69 8.25 -16.95
C SER A 111 4.58 7.21 -16.27
N ALA A 112 5.72 7.62 -15.75
CA ALA A 112 6.62 6.76 -14.99
C ALA A 112 5.96 6.25 -13.69
N ALA A 113 5.16 7.09 -13.01
CA ALA A 113 4.42 6.69 -11.81
C ALA A 113 3.38 5.60 -12.10
N VAL A 114 2.65 5.70 -13.22
CA VAL A 114 1.72 4.63 -13.65
C VAL A 114 2.47 3.34 -13.95
N MET A 115 3.59 3.41 -14.67
CA MET A 115 4.42 2.24 -14.94
C MET A 115 4.94 1.63 -13.64
N TYR A 116 5.46 2.42 -12.71
CA TYR A 116 5.94 2.00 -11.39
C TYR A 116 4.86 1.29 -10.57
N ALA A 117 3.63 1.81 -10.56
CA ALA A 117 2.51 1.17 -9.87
C ALA A 117 2.05 -0.15 -10.49
N ARG A 118 2.39 -0.39 -11.77
CA ARG A 118 1.95 -1.56 -12.55
C ARG A 118 2.99 -2.67 -12.64
N VAL A 119 4.26 -2.37 -12.42
CA VAL A 119 5.35 -3.36 -12.53
C VAL A 119 5.05 -4.62 -11.72
N ARG A 120 5.20 -5.77 -12.37
CA ARG A 120 5.09 -7.11 -11.77
C ARG A 120 6.29 -8.00 -12.12
N HIS A 121 6.95 -7.72 -13.23
CA HIS A 121 8.06 -8.51 -13.76
C HIS A 121 9.34 -7.70 -13.67
N GLY A 122 10.49 -8.37 -13.75
CA GLY A 122 11.79 -7.70 -13.67
C GLY A 122 12.09 -7.07 -12.30
N VAL A 123 11.43 -7.52 -11.24
CA VAL A 123 11.61 -7.07 -9.85
C VAL A 123 11.40 -8.25 -8.92
N SER A 124 12.31 -8.43 -7.95
CA SER A 124 12.19 -9.40 -6.85
C SER A 124 11.60 -10.76 -7.29
N ASP A 125 10.72 -11.34 -6.50
CA ASP A 125 10.03 -12.61 -6.80
C ASP A 125 8.78 -12.47 -7.68
N GLY A 126 8.46 -11.25 -8.14
CA GLY A 126 7.26 -10.97 -8.95
C GLY A 126 5.94 -11.03 -8.17
N SER A 127 5.99 -11.15 -6.85
CA SER A 127 4.79 -11.29 -6.02
C SER A 127 3.91 -10.03 -6.03
N ASP A 128 2.61 -10.25 -5.83
CA ASP A 128 1.64 -9.17 -5.72
C ASP A 128 1.86 -8.30 -4.47
N LEU A 129 2.50 -8.84 -3.43
CA LEU A 129 2.81 -8.12 -2.19
C LEU A 129 3.80 -6.97 -2.45
N HIS A 130 4.85 -7.19 -3.20
CA HIS A 130 5.80 -6.13 -3.58
C HIS A 130 5.15 -5.04 -4.46
N ARG A 131 4.15 -5.40 -5.27
CA ARG A 131 3.36 -4.40 -5.98
C ARG A 131 2.53 -3.54 -5.02
N ILE A 132 1.93 -4.12 -3.99
CA ILE A 132 1.20 -3.36 -2.95
C ILE A 132 2.15 -2.38 -2.26
N GLU A 133 3.35 -2.80 -1.89
CA GLU A 133 4.36 -1.93 -1.28
C GLU A 133 4.75 -0.76 -2.19
N ARG A 134 4.95 -1.02 -3.49
CA ARG A 134 5.21 0.06 -4.48
C ARG A 134 4.04 1.04 -4.59
N GLN A 135 2.81 0.56 -4.58
CA GLN A 135 1.63 1.41 -4.61
C GLN A 135 1.50 2.25 -3.32
N GLN A 136 1.76 1.67 -2.15
CA GLN A 136 1.80 2.39 -0.88
C GLN A 136 2.92 3.45 -0.87
N ASN A 137 4.12 3.10 -1.37
CA ASN A 137 5.24 4.03 -1.49
C ASN A 137 4.90 5.21 -2.41
N LEU A 138 4.29 4.94 -3.57
CA LEU A 138 3.83 5.98 -4.50
C LEU A 138 2.77 6.89 -3.85
N MET A 139 1.79 6.31 -3.15
CA MET A 139 0.75 7.08 -2.44
C MET A 139 1.38 7.98 -1.37
N GLY A 140 2.29 7.45 -0.56
CA GLY A 140 3.04 8.23 0.42
C GLY A 140 3.86 9.35 -0.23
N ALA A 141 4.47 9.09 -1.39
CA ALA A 141 5.23 10.09 -2.15
C ALA A 141 4.33 11.23 -2.66
N MET A 142 3.14 10.90 -3.17
CA MET A 142 2.15 11.90 -3.60
C MET A 142 1.71 12.78 -2.43
N MET A 143 1.39 12.18 -1.28
CA MET A 143 1.03 12.92 -0.07
C MET A 143 2.15 13.85 0.41
N ARG A 144 3.39 13.34 0.49
CA ARG A 144 4.57 14.16 0.85
C ARG A 144 4.76 15.34 -0.09
N THR A 145 4.61 15.12 -1.39
CA THR A 145 4.76 16.16 -2.41
C THR A 145 3.67 17.22 -2.28
N ALA A 146 2.40 16.80 -2.13
CA ALA A 146 1.28 17.73 -1.94
C ALA A 146 1.46 18.64 -0.71
N MET A 147 1.96 18.07 0.40
CA MET A 147 2.22 18.85 1.61
C MET A 147 3.44 19.79 1.47
N ARG A 148 4.54 19.32 0.87
CA ARG A 148 5.75 20.14 0.63
C ARG A 148 5.47 21.33 -0.28
N LYS A 149 4.60 21.17 -1.27
CA LYS A 149 4.16 22.26 -2.17
C LYS A 149 3.16 23.20 -1.53
N ASN A 150 2.84 23.01 -0.24
CA ASN A 150 1.82 23.81 0.46
C ASN A 150 0.45 23.80 -0.24
N LEU A 151 0.17 22.80 -1.08
CA LEU A 151 -1.11 22.65 -1.77
C LEU A 151 -2.30 22.69 -0.81
N LEU A 152 -2.13 22.09 0.38
CA LEU A 152 -3.17 22.06 1.41
C LEU A 152 -3.33 23.39 2.18
N THR A 153 -2.47 24.38 1.93
CA THR A 153 -2.52 25.69 2.59
C THR A 153 -2.95 26.82 1.65
N SER A 154 -2.80 26.60 0.33
CA SER A 154 -3.19 27.54 -0.72
C SER A 154 -4.56 27.14 -1.28
N ALA A 155 -5.60 27.88 -0.93
CA ALA A 155 -6.95 27.57 -1.43
C ALA A 155 -7.04 27.58 -2.98
N PRO A 156 -6.38 28.51 -3.72
CA PRO A 156 -6.37 28.47 -5.18
C PRO A 156 -5.68 27.21 -5.75
N ASP A 157 -4.53 26.81 -5.18
CA ASP A 157 -3.77 25.65 -5.66
C ASP A 157 -4.49 24.34 -5.33
N LEU A 158 -5.07 24.26 -4.13
CA LEU A 158 -5.91 23.13 -3.73
C LEU A 158 -7.13 23.00 -4.66
N TYR A 159 -7.77 24.13 -5.00
CA TYR A 159 -8.89 24.13 -5.93
C TYR A 159 -8.47 23.65 -7.32
N ALA A 160 -7.35 24.16 -7.84
CA ALA A 160 -6.83 23.76 -9.15
C ALA A 160 -6.47 22.28 -9.20
N PHE A 161 -5.80 21.78 -8.16
CA PHE A 161 -5.47 20.36 -8.00
C PHE A 161 -6.72 19.48 -7.90
N ALA A 162 -7.67 19.85 -7.02
CA ALA A 162 -8.91 19.11 -6.85
C ALA A 162 -9.74 19.07 -8.14
N LYS A 163 -9.80 20.16 -8.87
CA LYS A 163 -10.49 20.23 -10.18
C LYS A 163 -9.82 19.32 -11.22
N ALA A 164 -8.50 19.31 -11.28
CA ALA A 164 -7.75 18.42 -12.18
C ALA A 164 -7.95 16.94 -11.80
N ALA A 165 -7.90 16.62 -10.52
CA ALA A 165 -8.14 15.27 -10.02
C ALA A 165 -9.59 14.81 -10.27
N LEU A 166 -10.59 15.58 -9.86
CA LEU A 166 -12.00 15.23 -10.03
C LEU A 166 -12.42 15.01 -11.48
N GLY A 167 -11.78 15.70 -12.44
CA GLY A 167 -12.05 15.52 -13.87
C GLY A 167 -11.68 14.13 -14.40
N THR A 168 -10.96 13.33 -13.62
CA THR A 168 -10.44 12.02 -14.00
C THR A 168 -10.81 10.90 -13.03
N LEU A 169 -11.61 11.22 -11.99
CA LEU A 169 -12.03 10.28 -10.96
C LEU A 169 -13.52 9.99 -11.05
N THR A 170 -13.90 8.76 -10.77
CA THR A 170 -15.29 8.43 -10.45
C THR A 170 -15.44 8.35 -8.94
N THR A 171 -16.31 9.19 -8.39
CA THR A 171 -16.48 9.31 -6.93
C THR A 171 -17.93 9.15 -6.53
N SER A 172 -18.17 8.84 -5.25
CA SER A 172 -19.50 9.03 -4.64
C SER A 172 -19.92 10.50 -4.73
N PRO A 173 -21.24 10.78 -4.76
CA PRO A 173 -21.73 12.16 -4.87
C PRO A 173 -21.24 13.09 -3.77
N HIS A 174 -20.98 12.57 -2.58
CA HIS A 174 -20.54 13.36 -1.43
C HIS A 174 -19.07 13.79 -1.60
N VAL A 175 -18.15 12.85 -1.89
CA VAL A 175 -16.74 13.16 -2.13
C VAL A 175 -16.51 13.94 -3.42
N GLY A 176 -17.40 13.81 -4.41
CA GLY A 176 -17.35 14.63 -5.62
C GLY A 176 -17.59 16.13 -5.38
N GLN A 177 -17.98 16.53 -4.18
CA GLN A 177 -18.15 17.93 -3.81
C GLN A 177 -16.81 18.55 -3.37
N LEU A 178 -16.49 19.69 -3.93
CA LEU A 178 -15.25 20.40 -3.65
C LEU A 178 -15.07 20.73 -2.16
N ASN A 179 -16.18 21.08 -1.47
CA ASN A 179 -16.14 21.39 -0.04
C ASN A 179 -15.74 20.15 0.80
N THR A 180 -16.23 18.97 0.43
CA THR A 180 -15.87 17.70 1.10
C THR A 180 -14.40 17.39 0.89
N LEU A 181 -13.90 17.53 -0.35
CA LEU A 181 -12.47 17.36 -0.65
C LEU A 181 -11.59 18.36 0.10
N ALA A 182 -12.00 19.62 0.19
CA ALA A 182 -11.28 20.60 0.98
C ALA A 182 -11.25 20.23 2.46
N GLY A 183 -12.36 19.74 3.02
CA GLY A 183 -12.44 19.22 4.39
C GLY A 183 -11.49 18.04 4.63
N LEU A 184 -11.48 17.06 3.72
CA LEU A 184 -10.56 15.92 3.78
C LEU A 184 -9.10 16.37 3.72
N ALA A 185 -8.75 17.29 2.80
CA ALA A 185 -7.41 17.84 2.70
C ALA A 185 -6.96 18.54 3.99
N MET A 186 -7.86 19.29 4.64
CA MET A 186 -7.58 19.91 5.95
C MET A 186 -7.39 18.88 7.04
N SER A 187 -8.17 17.80 7.06
CA SER A 187 -8.00 16.70 8.01
C SER A 187 -6.64 16.01 7.84
N VAL A 188 -6.25 15.68 6.61
CA VAL A 188 -4.93 15.11 6.29
C VAL A 188 -3.80 16.04 6.75
N ARG A 189 -3.94 17.33 6.55
CA ARG A 189 -2.98 18.33 7.03
C ARG A 189 -2.84 18.30 8.56
N THR A 190 -3.95 18.18 9.28
CA THR A 190 -3.98 18.18 10.76
C THR A 190 -3.32 16.90 11.32
N ILE A 191 -3.58 15.75 10.69
CA ILE A 191 -3.01 14.46 11.07
C ILE A 191 -1.50 14.44 10.84
N GLY A 192 -1.02 15.07 9.77
CA GLY A 192 0.40 15.06 9.39
C GLY A 192 0.88 13.69 8.89
N PHE A 193 2.15 13.61 8.47
CA PHE A 193 2.70 12.36 7.89
C PHE A 193 2.86 11.22 8.88
N THR A 194 3.13 11.54 10.15
CA THR A 194 3.38 10.54 11.18
C THR A 194 2.12 9.82 11.64
N GLY A 195 0.95 10.43 11.36
CA GLY A 195 -0.35 9.85 11.69
C GLY A 195 -0.99 9.04 10.55
N ILE A 196 -0.30 8.89 9.41
CA ILE A 196 -0.79 8.11 8.26
C ILE A 196 -0.01 6.82 8.18
N GLU A 197 -0.71 5.71 8.34
CA GLU A 197 -0.16 4.36 8.27
C GLU A 197 -0.74 3.61 7.08
N PHE A 198 0.11 2.84 6.39
CA PHE A 198 -0.32 1.89 5.38
C PHE A 198 -0.34 0.50 6.00
N ILE A 199 -1.44 -0.20 5.86
CA ILE A 199 -1.66 -1.50 6.48
C ILE A 199 -1.98 -2.50 5.36
N THR A 200 -1.23 -3.61 5.34
CA THR A 200 -1.61 -4.77 4.54
C THR A 200 -2.40 -5.71 5.42
N ALA A 201 -3.61 -6.09 4.98
CA ALA A 201 -4.42 -7.04 5.71
C ALA A 201 -3.64 -8.34 5.96
N PRO A 202 -3.63 -8.88 7.20
CA PRO A 202 -2.91 -10.10 7.53
C PRO A 202 -3.35 -11.25 6.63
N ASN A 203 -2.40 -11.83 5.91
CA ASN A 203 -2.67 -12.89 4.94
C ASN A 203 -1.61 -13.98 5.00
N GLU A 204 -1.92 -15.10 4.37
CA GLU A 204 -1.02 -16.24 4.19
C GLU A 204 -1.33 -16.90 2.83
N ALA A 205 -0.44 -17.77 2.37
CA ALA A 205 -0.68 -18.52 1.15
C ALA A 205 -1.94 -19.40 1.30
N ASP A 206 -2.74 -19.47 0.24
CA ASP A 206 -3.89 -20.37 0.20
C ASP A 206 -3.38 -21.82 0.19
N PRO A 207 -3.83 -22.69 1.13
CA PRO A 207 -3.40 -24.08 1.17
C PRO A 207 -3.79 -24.88 -0.08
N ASP A 208 -4.83 -24.47 -0.79
CA ASP A 208 -5.33 -25.16 -1.98
C ASP A 208 -4.72 -24.62 -3.28
N ASP A 209 -4.26 -23.37 -3.29
CA ASP A 209 -3.59 -22.75 -4.45
C ASP A 209 -2.49 -21.78 -4.00
N PRO A 210 -1.21 -22.18 -4.05
CA PRO A 210 -0.09 -21.36 -3.58
C PRO A 210 0.09 -20.04 -4.35
N ASN A 211 -0.59 -19.85 -5.50
CA ASN A 211 -0.60 -18.58 -6.22
C ASN A 211 -1.65 -17.59 -5.69
N ARG A 212 -2.38 -17.96 -4.66
CA ARG A 212 -3.42 -17.17 -4.03
C ARG A 212 -3.09 -16.92 -2.56
N VAL A 213 -3.79 -15.98 -1.96
CA VAL A 213 -3.69 -15.66 -0.55
C VAL A 213 -5.06 -15.70 0.11
N VAL A 214 -5.08 -16.11 1.36
CA VAL A 214 -6.25 -16.06 2.25
C VAL A 214 -5.93 -15.17 3.45
N LEU A 215 -6.94 -14.63 4.09
CA LEU A 215 -6.75 -13.86 5.32
C LEU A 215 -6.43 -14.78 6.49
N ARG A 216 -5.46 -14.39 7.31
CA ARG A 216 -5.27 -14.98 8.63
C ARG A 216 -6.39 -14.48 9.53
N GLU A 217 -7.45 -15.27 9.65
CA GLU A 217 -8.72 -14.86 10.24
C GLU A 217 -8.59 -14.19 11.62
N LYS A 218 -7.78 -14.75 12.52
CA LYS A 218 -7.59 -14.23 13.87
C LYS A 218 -7.00 -12.82 13.84
N ASP A 219 -5.97 -12.62 13.05
CA ASP A 219 -5.24 -11.35 12.96
C ASP A 219 -6.06 -10.31 12.19
N ALA A 220 -6.75 -10.74 11.13
CA ALA A 220 -7.65 -9.89 10.38
C ALA A 220 -8.83 -9.39 11.24
N LYS A 221 -9.46 -10.28 12.03
CA LYS A 221 -10.52 -9.89 12.98
C LYS A 221 -10.01 -8.91 14.05
N ALA A 222 -8.77 -9.09 14.52
CA ALA A 222 -8.16 -8.15 15.47
C ALA A 222 -7.94 -6.78 14.83
N LEU A 223 -7.47 -6.74 13.57
CA LEU A 223 -7.32 -5.50 12.81
C LEU A 223 -8.66 -4.79 12.60
N TRP A 224 -9.69 -5.52 12.11
CA TRP A 224 -11.02 -4.94 11.89
C TRP A 224 -11.62 -4.38 13.19
N LYS A 225 -11.44 -5.10 14.30
CA LYS A 225 -11.87 -4.62 15.61
C LYS A 225 -11.15 -3.34 16.02
N SER A 226 -9.84 -3.23 15.81
CA SER A 226 -9.09 -2.01 16.13
C SER A 226 -9.60 -0.82 15.32
N LEU A 227 -9.84 -1.01 14.01
CA LEU A 227 -10.36 0.04 13.14
C LEU A 227 -11.78 0.47 13.54
N LYS A 228 -12.65 -0.48 13.89
CA LYS A 228 -14.02 -0.18 14.39
C LYS A 228 -14.04 0.59 15.69
N ASP A 229 -13.08 0.27 16.58
CA ASP A 229 -12.96 0.89 17.90
C ASP A 229 -12.18 2.23 17.83
N ASP A 230 -11.79 2.69 16.64
CA ASP A 230 -10.92 3.86 16.41
C ASP A 230 -9.62 3.80 17.22
N LYS A 231 -9.01 2.60 17.22
CA LYS A 231 -7.74 2.32 17.91
C LYS A 231 -6.62 2.09 16.90
N PRO A 232 -5.37 2.33 17.29
CA PRO A 232 -4.22 2.01 16.46
C PRO A 232 -4.27 0.55 15.98
N ALA A 233 -3.86 0.32 14.74
CA ALA A 233 -3.73 -1.03 14.20
C ALA A 233 -2.72 -1.85 15.03
N PRO A 234 -2.88 -3.17 15.12
CA PRO A 234 -1.88 -4.04 15.74
C PRO A 234 -0.51 -3.86 15.07
N THR A 235 0.55 -3.73 15.86
CA THR A 235 1.90 -3.40 15.36
C THR A 235 2.45 -4.36 14.31
N ASN A 236 2.00 -5.61 14.33
CA ASN A 236 2.37 -6.64 13.35
C ASN A 236 1.63 -6.52 11.99
N THR A 237 0.73 -5.56 11.84
CA THR A 237 -0.04 -5.34 10.60
C THR A 237 0.36 -4.09 9.85
N VAL A 238 1.10 -3.18 10.45
CA VAL A 238 1.57 -1.95 9.81
C VAL A 238 2.68 -2.26 8.83
N SER A 239 2.49 -1.94 7.56
CA SER A 239 3.48 -2.19 6.49
C SER A 239 4.47 -1.04 6.36
N SER A 240 3.97 0.19 6.40
CA SER A 240 4.79 1.41 6.28
C SER A 240 4.00 2.63 6.74
N THR A 241 4.70 3.74 6.95
CA THR A 241 4.09 5.04 7.20
C THR A 241 4.22 5.93 5.97
N ALA A 242 3.37 6.94 5.83
CA ALA A 242 3.45 7.91 4.75
C ALA A 242 4.79 8.68 4.72
N ASN A 243 5.54 8.65 5.80
CA ASN A 243 6.89 9.23 5.90
C ASN A 243 7.97 8.37 5.24
N GLY A 244 7.63 7.17 4.75
CA GLY A 244 8.58 6.24 4.11
C GLY A 244 9.45 5.48 5.11
N THR A 245 9.13 5.51 6.40
CA THR A 245 9.80 4.68 7.40
C THR A 245 9.20 3.28 7.33
N PRO A 246 9.99 2.23 7.17
CA PRO A 246 9.50 0.86 7.31
C PRO A 246 8.89 0.68 8.70
N ALA A 247 7.81 -0.07 8.80
CA ALA A 247 7.31 -0.49 10.11
C ALA A 247 8.42 -1.23 10.87
N PRO A 248 8.50 -1.10 12.20
CA PRO A 248 9.41 -1.92 12.97
C PRO A 248 9.10 -3.39 12.67
N ALA A 249 10.12 -4.13 12.24
CA ALA A 249 9.99 -5.55 11.96
C ALA A 249 9.34 -6.23 13.17
N ALA A 250 8.27 -6.96 12.95
CA ALA A 250 7.70 -7.80 13.99
C ALA A 250 8.81 -8.76 14.44
N THR A 251 9.20 -8.64 15.69
CA THR A 251 10.12 -9.60 16.31
C THR A 251 9.42 -10.96 16.21
N ALA A 252 10.00 -11.86 15.43
CA ALA A 252 9.55 -13.24 15.44
C ALA A 252 9.53 -13.73 16.90
N PRO A 253 8.53 -14.50 17.33
CA PRO A 253 8.57 -15.08 18.67
C PRO A 253 9.87 -15.89 18.78
N GLU A 254 10.73 -15.48 19.71
CA GLU A 254 11.87 -16.31 20.11
C GLU A 254 11.31 -17.65 20.52
N THR A 255 11.64 -18.68 19.76
CA THR A 255 11.53 -20.06 20.19
C THR A 255 12.49 -20.21 21.36
N GLU A 256 11.96 -20.27 22.56
CA GLU A 256 12.70 -20.70 23.75
C GLU A 256 13.27 -22.08 23.46
N ASP A 257 14.57 -22.15 23.28
CA ASP A 257 15.33 -23.40 23.23
C ASP A 257 15.52 -23.87 24.67
N PRO A 258 15.14 -25.09 25.04
CA PRO A 258 15.25 -25.55 26.42
C PRO A 258 16.70 -25.85 26.77
N ALA A 259 17.16 -25.16 27.79
CA ALA A 259 18.19 -25.49 28.77
C ALA A 259 19.35 -26.40 28.28
N GLN A 260 20.52 -25.79 28.11
CA GLN A 260 21.78 -26.53 28.32
C GLN A 260 22.34 -26.15 29.71
N GLU A 261 22.50 -27.26 30.47
CA GLU A 261 23.06 -27.31 31.79
C GLU A 261 24.47 -26.72 31.84
N THR A 262 24.70 -25.98 32.91
CA THR A 262 26.01 -25.51 33.34
C THR A 262 26.82 -26.64 33.96
N GLU A 263 28.04 -26.86 33.50
CA GLU A 263 29.11 -27.41 34.34
C GLU A 263 30.29 -26.46 34.40
N PRO A 264 30.91 -26.29 35.59
CA PRO A 264 32.03 -25.35 35.77
C PRO A 264 33.36 -26.11 35.80
N SER A 265 34.39 -25.57 35.16
CA SER A 265 35.77 -25.88 35.55
C SER A 265 36.76 -24.84 35.09
N SER A 266 37.28 -24.18 36.03
CA SER A 266 38.63 -23.96 36.56
C SER A 266 39.58 -23.14 35.71
N GLU A 267 40.06 -22.13 36.43
CA GLU A 267 41.29 -21.33 36.35
C GLU A 267 42.47 -21.94 35.64
N GLU A 268 43.20 -21.17 34.85
CA GLU A 268 44.64 -20.97 35.10
C GLU A 268 45.17 -19.70 34.41
N THR A 269 45.94 -18.97 35.22
CA THR A 269 46.71 -17.77 35.03
C THR A 269 47.92 -18.03 34.12
N THR A 270 48.33 -17.07 33.25
CA THR A 270 49.71 -16.49 33.29
C THR A 270 50.04 -15.61 32.06
N GLN A 271 50.35 -14.37 32.37
CA GLN A 271 51.38 -13.45 31.89
C GLN A 271 51.60 -13.20 30.37
N ALA A 272 51.53 -11.88 30.07
CA ALA A 272 52.19 -11.19 28.96
C ALA A 272 53.73 -11.16 29.13
N PRO A 273 54.53 -10.87 28.11
CA PRO A 273 54.84 -9.47 27.80
C PRO A 273 55.06 -9.09 26.31
N ALA A 274 54.86 -7.83 26.02
CA ALA A 274 55.42 -7.11 24.86
C ALA A 274 56.89 -6.73 25.14
N PRO A 275 57.68 -5.99 24.29
CA PRO A 275 57.44 -5.48 22.92
C PRO A 275 58.70 -5.62 21.99
N LYS A 276 58.66 -5.19 20.73
CA LYS A 276 59.62 -4.25 20.12
C LYS A 276 59.46 -4.01 18.60
N ALA A 277 59.63 -2.77 18.30
CA ALA A 277 59.64 -2.10 17.02
C ALA A 277 60.75 -2.50 16.06
N SER A 278 60.55 -2.28 14.76
CA SER A 278 61.35 -1.35 13.93
C SER A 278 61.03 -1.44 12.44
N SER A 279 60.76 -0.30 11.86
CA SER A 279 60.86 0.03 10.41
C SER A 279 62.34 0.08 10.00
N PRO A 280 62.74 0.05 8.71
CA PRO A 280 62.41 1.06 7.70
C PRO A 280 62.30 0.57 6.23
N ALA A 281 61.74 1.43 5.38
CA ALA A 281 61.96 1.48 3.93
C ALA A 281 63.40 1.92 3.62
N PRO A 282 63.91 2.03 2.35
CA PRO A 282 63.23 2.19 1.05
C PRO A 282 63.97 1.47 -0.13
N ALA A 283 63.35 1.38 -1.27
CA ALA A 283 63.87 1.73 -2.61
C ALA A 283 62.73 1.59 -3.64
#